data_544e281ecc21c0445a180315d13e0123
#
_entry.id   544e281ecc21c0445a180315d13e0123
#
_cell.length_a   1.000
_cell.length_b   1.000
_cell.length_c   1.000
_cell.angle_alpha   90.00
_cell.angle_beta   90.00
_cell.angle_gamma   90.00
#
_symmetry.space_group_name_H-M   'P 1'
#
loop_
_entity.id
_entity.type
_entity.pdbx_description
1 polymer ?
#
loop_
_entity_poly.entity_id
_entity_poly.type
_entity_poly.pdbx_seq_one_letter_code
_entity_poly.pdbx_strand_id
1 'polypeptide(L)'
;MTFSKTVIASVWVLGAATSLARGVAAAPTEHFSYARFGEVSIYRAASEPRDVVLFVSGDGGWNLGVVAMAERLTAAGALVAGIDIRHYLAQVEKSNEKCVSTAVDFENLSHYLQAKLGIKHYLQPTLIGYSSGATLVYATLAEAPEGLFKGALSIGFCPDLDLIKPVCKGSGIEALPRLEKGKLKGVNFLPAKQLSGKWISLQGQIDQVCLAPQTTQFIEKIPGAEIVTLPKVGHGYSVEKNWVPQYLAAYTRITALRPDATPAPVLPAPVADLPLTIVPALGNSSAWLAVFLSGDGGWAGLDRGVAAALAKHGVAVVGWDSLKYFWSPRTPAGAAADLDRVLRHYAREWNKAHVLLIGYSQGADTLPFMVNRLPANSHELVGLTALLGISDSATFEFHLANWLGNASDGIPTAPELAHWKGSRYLCIYGEEDLDSACAQQTGGLGIPVKMAGGHHFGGSYEAIAAEILKHLPNL
;
A
#
# COMPACT_ATOMS: atom_id res chain seq x y z
N MET A 1 13.05 40.83 86.40
CA MET A 1 14.06 40.30 85.49
C MET A 1 13.51 39.04 84.84
N THR A 2 12.99 39.11 83.69
CA THR A 2 12.64 37.96 82.91
C THR A 2 12.59 38.37 81.44
N PHE A 3 13.55 37.85 80.67
CA PHE A 3 13.70 38.10 79.21
C PHE A 3 12.70 37.25 78.36
N SER A 4 11.89 37.89 77.58
CA SER A 4 11.06 37.23 76.58
C SER A 4 11.81 37.08 75.24
N LYS A 5 11.96 35.84 74.76
CA LYS A 5 12.56 35.53 73.46
C LYS A 5 11.46 35.52 72.35
N THR A 6 11.58 36.49 71.50
CA THR A 6 10.75 36.52 70.25
C THR A 6 11.36 35.59 69.25
N VAL A 7 10.55 34.58 68.75
CA VAL A 7 10.93 33.66 67.69
C VAL A 7 10.40 34.26 66.37
N ILE A 8 11.31 34.61 65.46
CA ILE A 8 10.99 35.02 64.09
C ILE A 8 10.91 33.74 63.23
N ALA A 9 9.71 33.41 62.77
CA ALA A 9 9.49 32.31 61.82
C ALA A 9 9.72 32.84 60.40
N SER A 10 10.78 32.37 59.74
CA SER A 10 11.05 32.64 58.32
C SER A 10 10.21 31.73 57.47
N VAL A 11 9.26 32.31 56.73
CA VAL A 11 8.47 31.61 55.71
C VAL A 11 9.28 31.53 54.45
N TRP A 12 9.72 30.31 54.06
CA TRP A 12 10.30 30.03 52.76
C TRP A 12 9.18 29.83 51.72
N VAL A 13 9.01 30.77 50.82
CA VAL A 13 8.16 30.60 49.63
C VAL A 13 8.95 29.79 48.62
N LEU A 14 8.63 28.49 48.48
CA LEU A 14 9.11 27.69 47.37
C LEU A 14 8.38 28.15 46.07
N GLY A 15 9.05 28.97 45.27
CA GLY A 15 8.65 29.25 43.90
C GLY A 15 8.84 28.02 43.02
N ALA A 16 7.75 27.35 42.67
CA ALA A 16 7.75 26.31 41.67
C ALA A 16 8.01 26.98 40.29
N ALA A 17 9.26 26.93 39.86
CA ALA A 17 9.62 27.28 38.49
C ALA A 17 9.08 26.17 37.57
N THR A 18 7.92 26.40 36.95
CA THR A 18 7.47 25.59 35.82
C THR A 18 8.38 25.90 34.64
N SER A 19 9.42 25.10 34.44
CA SER A 19 10.20 25.06 33.22
C SER A 19 9.27 24.58 32.10
N LEU A 20 8.79 25.51 31.30
CA LEU A 20 8.26 25.22 29.96
C LEU A 20 9.42 24.60 29.17
N ALA A 21 9.47 23.29 29.15
CA ALA A 21 10.32 22.57 28.20
C ALA A 21 9.88 22.99 26.79
N ARG A 22 10.61 23.93 26.20
CA ARG A 22 10.58 24.13 24.75
C ARG A 22 11.03 22.79 24.18
N GLY A 23 10.10 22.06 23.57
CA GLY A 23 10.42 20.83 22.87
C GLY A 23 11.50 21.16 21.84
N VAL A 24 12.69 20.66 22.07
CA VAL A 24 13.74 20.62 21.06
C VAL A 24 13.18 19.79 19.93
N ALA A 25 13.11 20.37 18.73
CA ALA A 25 12.70 19.67 17.54
C ALA A 25 13.55 18.39 17.43
N ALA A 26 12.90 17.23 17.32
CA ALA A 26 13.61 15.97 17.19
C ALA A 26 14.30 15.97 15.83
N ALA A 27 15.65 15.99 15.82
CA ALA A 27 16.41 15.78 14.59
C ALA A 27 16.01 14.42 13.97
N PRO A 28 16.09 14.28 12.62
CA PRO A 28 15.87 12.98 12.00
C PRO A 28 16.80 11.95 12.65
N THR A 29 16.25 10.79 12.96
CA THR A 29 17.00 9.74 13.66
C THR A 29 18.03 9.08 12.74
N GLU A 30 17.75 9.08 11.44
CA GLU A 30 18.63 8.54 10.40
C GLU A 30 18.26 9.09 9.02
N HIS A 31 19.19 8.91 8.07
CA HIS A 31 19.00 9.23 6.64
C HIS A 31 19.44 8.01 5.81
N PHE A 32 18.78 7.77 4.71
CA PHE A 32 19.27 6.83 3.70
C PHE A 32 18.86 7.28 2.30
N SER A 33 19.61 6.84 1.30
CA SER A 33 19.31 7.08 -0.10
C SER A 33 18.55 5.91 -0.70
N TYR A 34 17.49 6.19 -1.46
CA TYR A 34 16.72 5.18 -2.16
C TYR A 34 16.25 5.66 -3.53
N ALA A 35 16.68 4.94 -4.59
CA ALA A 35 16.27 5.12 -5.97
C ALA A 35 16.15 6.63 -6.34
N ARG A 36 15.07 7.02 -7.00
CA ARG A 36 14.82 8.41 -7.44
C ARG A 36 14.40 9.36 -6.32
N PHE A 37 14.14 8.86 -5.11
CA PHE A 37 13.87 9.72 -3.94
C PHE A 37 15.13 10.40 -3.42
N GLY A 38 16.31 9.84 -3.70
CA GLY A 38 17.57 10.31 -3.13
C GLY A 38 17.58 10.16 -1.61
N GLU A 39 18.03 11.20 -0.90
CA GLU A 39 18.06 11.18 0.56
C GLU A 39 16.65 11.29 1.16
N VAL A 40 16.30 10.33 2.00
CA VAL A 40 15.06 10.26 2.76
C VAL A 40 15.37 10.44 4.24
N SER A 41 14.71 11.39 4.90
CA SER A 41 14.90 11.71 6.32
C SER A 41 13.92 10.90 7.17
N ILE A 42 14.41 10.10 8.12
CA ILE A 42 13.58 9.23 8.96
C ILE A 42 13.41 9.81 10.35
N TYR A 43 12.17 9.86 10.82
CA TYR A 43 11.77 10.26 12.15
C TYR A 43 11.07 9.09 12.84
N ARG A 44 11.70 8.53 13.87
CA ARG A 44 11.15 7.38 14.60
C ARG A 44 10.40 7.81 15.85
N ALA A 45 9.24 7.23 16.08
CA ALA A 45 8.57 7.29 17.36
C ALA A 45 9.43 6.60 18.45
N ALA A 46 9.24 7.00 19.71
CA ALA A 46 9.95 6.40 20.85
C ALA A 46 9.57 4.92 21.11
N SER A 47 8.45 4.46 20.58
CA SER A 47 7.95 3.08 20.64
C SER A 47 7.79 2.49 19.25
N GLU A 48 7.41 1.21 19.18
CA GLU A 48 7.06 0.56 17.89
C GLU A 48 6.00 1.39 17.16
N PRO A 49 6.23 1.74 15.87
CA PRO A 49 5.34 2.64 15.15
C PRO A 49 3.97 2.01 14.94
N ARG A 50 2.93 2.82 15.08
CA ARG A 50 1.54 2.43 14.79
C ARG A 50 1.15 2.65 13.34
N ASP A 51 1.90 3.49 12.66
CA ASP A 51 1.68 3.88 11.27
C ASP A 51 2.99 4.28 10.60
N VAL A 52 3.03 4.14 9.28
CA VAL A 52 4.13 4.61 8.42
C VAL A 52 3.61 5.73 7.56
N VAL A 53 4.28 6.87 7.58
CA VAL A 53 3.93 8.06 6.80
C VAL A 53 5.03 8.35 5.80
N LEU A 54 4.65 8.45 4.52
CA LEU A 54 5.48 8.98 3.46
C LEU A 54 5.11 10.45 3.27
N PHE A 55 5.95 11.35 3.77
CA PHE A 55 5.67 12.78 3.80
C PHE A 55 6.48 13.52 2.74
N VAL A 56 5.79 14.14 1.80
CA VAL A 56 6.39 14.90 0.68
C VAL A 56 6.38 16.39 0.97
N SER A 57 7.54 17.02 0.83
CA SER A 57 7.71 18.47 0.98
C SER A 57 7.02 19.27 -0.14
N GLY A 58 6.93 20.57 0.03
CA GLY A 58 6.65 21.52 -1.05
C GLY A 58 7.91 21.94 -1.81
N ASP A 59 7.79 22.94 -2.71
CA ASP A 59 8.88 23.45 -3.56
C ASP A 59 10.07 24.04 -2.76
N GLY A 60 9.86 24.34 -1.48
CA GLY A 60 10.94 24.70 -0.57
C GLY A 60 11.89 23.55 -0.25
N GLY A 61 11.51 22.29 -0.54
CA GLY A 61 12.24 21.09 -0.18
C GLY A 61 12.03 20.67 1.27
N TRP A 62 12.79 19.65 1.68
CA TRP A 62 12.68 19.09 3.05
C TRP A 62 13.39 20.00 4.05
N ASN A 63 12.68 20.94 4.65
CA ASN A 63 13.22 21.96 5.55
C ASN A 63 12.27 22.30 6.71
N LEU A 64 12.61 23.33 7.50
CA LEU A 64 12.01 23.69 8.80
C LEU A 64 10.47 23.55 8.89
N GLY A 65 9.71 24.01 7.89
CA GLY A 65 8.24 24.00 7.95
C GLY A 65 7.66 22.58 7.95
N VAL A 66 8.08 21.74 7.01
CA VAL A 66 7.62 20.35 6.88
C VAL A 66 8.24 19.45 7.93
N VAL A 67 9.46 19.76 8.41
CA VAL A 67 10.09 19.05 9.53
C VAL A 67 9.24 19.16 10.79
N ALA A 68 8.78 20.36 11.15
CA ALA A 68 7.90 20.55 12.31
C ALA A 68 6.57 19.78 12.16
N MET A 69 6.01 19.71 10.94
CA MET A 69 4.82 18.89 10.66
C MET A 69 5.10 17.39 10.85
N ALA A 70 6.25 16.88 10.37
CA ALA A 70 6.66 15.48 10.52
C ALA A 70 6.85 15.10 11.99
N GLU A 71 7.48 15.96 12.78
CA GLU A 71 7.69 15.77 14.22
C GLU A 71 6.38 15.63 15.00
N ARG A 72 5.33 16.35 14.61
CA ARG A 72 3.99 16.21 15.20
C ARG A 72 3.40 14.82 14.99
N LEU A 73 3.61 14.24 13.81
CA LEU A 73 3.16 12.88 13.50
C LEU A 73 3.99 11.84 14.26
N THR A 74 5.30 12.06 14.35
CA THR A 74 6.20 11.19 15.12
C THR A 74 5.82 11.18 16.60
N ALA A 75 5.50 12.34 17.16
CA ALA A 75 4.97 12.44 18.51
C ALA A 75 3.60 11.73 18.69
N ALA A 76 2.81 11.63 17.61
CA ALA A 76 1.58 10.86 17.58
C ALA A 76 1.78 9.34 17.35
N GLY A 77 3.02 8.87 17.26
CA GLY A 77 3.39 7.45 17.15
C GLY A 77 3.63 6.95 15.72
N ALA A 78 3.78 7.85 14.73
CA ALA A 78 4.13 7.47 13.38
C ALA A 78 5.65 7.30 13.19
N LEU A 79 6.04 6.38 12.29
CA LEU A 79 7.31 6.41 11.60
C LEU A 79 7.14 7.32 10.38
N VAL A 80 7.90 8.42 10.30
CA VAL A 80 7.78 9.37 9.18
C VAL A 80 9.01 9.33 8.30
N ALA A 81 8.81 9.13 7.00
CA ALA A 81 9.82 9.26 5.96
C ALA A 81 9.62 10.58 5.21
N GLY A 82 10.55 11.51 5.40
CA GLY A 82 10.56 12.83 4.78
C GLY A 82 11.21 12.81 3.41
N ILE A 83 10.48 13.27 2.40
CA ILE A 83 10.84 13.22 0.98
C ILE A 83 10.95 14.63 0.42
N ASP A 84 12.09 14.99 -0.18
CA ASP A 84 12.26 16.23 -0.94
C ASP A 84 11.66 16.08 -2.34
N ILE A 85 10.55 16.77 -2.59
CA ILE A 85 9.86 16.72 -3.88
C ILE A 85 10.73 17.21 -5.03
N ARG A 86 11.58 18.19 -4.82
CA ARG A 86 12.44 18.77 -5.88
C ARG A 86 13.41 17.74 -6.41
N HIS A 87 14.01 16.96 -5.48
CA HIS A 87 14.90 15.88 -5.86
C HIS A 87 14.15 14.81 -6.63
N TYR A 88 13.01 14.33 -6.09
CA TYR A 88 12.18 13.30 -6.70
C TYR A 88 11.76 13.69 -8.13
N LEU A 89 11.15 14.87 -8.33
CA LEU A 89 10.71 15.32 -9.65
C LEU A 89 11.89 15.47 -10.63
N ALA A 90 13.03 15.99 -10.17
CA ALA A 90 14.21 16.10 -11.01
C ALA A 90 14.76 14.74 -11.48
N GLN A 91 14.64 13.69 -10.68
CA GLN A 91 15.04 12.33 -11.09
C GLN A 91 13.99 11.69 -12.02
N VAL A 92 12.71 11.93 -11.77
CA VAL A 92 11.62 11.51 -12.67
C VAL A 92 11.84 12.06 -14.07
N GLU A 93 12.13 13.35 -14.21
CA GLU A 93 12.35 13.98 -15.51
C GLU A 93 13.56 13.40 -16.27
N LYS A 94 14.59 12.92 -15.57
CA LYS A 94 15.78 12.31 -16.15
C LYS A 94 15.60 10.85 -16.56
N SER A 95 14.55 10.19 -16.09
CA SER A 95 14.33 8.76 -16.40
C SER A 95 13.98 8.57 -17.89
N ASN A 96 14.23 7.38 -18.43
CA ASN A 96 13.90 7.02 -19.80
C ASN A 96 12.48 6.48 -19.95
N GLU A 97 11.68 6.45 -18.88
CA GLU A 97 10.33 5.95 -18.88
C GLU A 97 9.38 6.85 -19.70
N LYS A 98 8.39 6.28 -20.35
CA LYS A 98 7.37 7.02 -21.12
C LYS A 98 6.40 7.77 -20.23
N CYS A 99 6.11 7.23 -19.06
CA CYS A 99 5.32 7.83 -17.99
C CYS A 99 5.92 7.42 -16.63
N VAL A 100 5.63 8.17 -15.57
CA VAL A 100 6.02 7.81 -14.21
C VAL A 100 4.84 7.19 -13.47
N SER A 101 5.06 6.06 -12.79
CA SER A 101 4.11 5.53 -11.81
C SER A 101 4.54 5.96 -10.42
N THR A 102 3.88 7.00 -9.92
CA THR A 102 4.16 7.51 -8.58
C THR A 102 3.69 6.52 -7.51
N ALA A 103 2.60 5.80 -7.76
CA ALA A 103 2.10 4.78 -6.85
C ALA A 103 3.11 3.65 -6.63
N VAL A 104 3.73 3.14 -7.71
CA VAL A 104 4.78 2.10 -7.64
C VAL A 104 6.02 2.61 -6.93
N ASP A 105 6.45 3.84 -7.22
CA ASP A 105 7.62 4.43 -6.56
C ASP A 105 7.43 4.50 -5.04
N PHE A 106 6.29 5.02 -4.59
CA PHE A 106 5.99 5.19 -3.16
C PHE A 106 5.75 3.86 -2.45
N GLU A 107 5.18 2.87 -3.12
CA GLU A 107 5.06 1.50 -2.64
C GLU A 107 6.43 0.89 -2.39
N ASN A 108 7.30 0.94 -3.40
CA ASN A 108 8.65 0.42 -3.33
C ASN A 108 9.46 1.09 -2.22
N LEU A 109 9.34 2.41 -2.07
CA LEU A 109 9.96 3.13 -0.94
C LEU A 109 9.45 2.60 0.39
N SER A 110 8.14 2.38 0.54
CA SER A 110 7.54 1.89 1.77
C SER A 110 8.06 0.49 2.13
N HIS A 111 8.10 -0.42 1.17
CA HIS A 111 8.65 -1.78 1.37
C HIS A 111 10.11 -1.73 1.80
N TYR A 112 10.93 -0.98 1.05
CA TYR A 112 12.35 -0.84 1.34
C TYR A 112 12.61 -0.28 2.74
N LEU A 113 11.97 0.85 3.09
CA LEU A 113 12.21 1.50 4.37
C LEU A 113 11.75 0.63 5.55
N GLN A 114 10.59 -0.01 5.47
CA GLN A 114 10.06 -0.80 6.56
C GLN A 114 10.90 -2.05 6.81
N ALA A 115 11.34 -2.73 5.76
CA ALA A 115 12.24 -3.88 5.89
C ALA A 115 13.62 -3.44 6.43
N LYS A 116 14.21 -2.36 5.89
CA LYS A 116 15.50 -1.82 6.34
C LYS A 116 15.47 -1.39 7.81
N LEU A 117 14.34 -0.84 8.27
CA LEU A 117 14.15 -0.39 9.63
C LEU A 117 13.71 -1.51 10.60
N GLY A 118 13.57 -2.75 10.11
CA GLY A 118 13.23 -3.91 10.92
C GLY A 118 11.80 -3.89 11.47
N ILE A 119 10.85 -3.30 10.74
CA ILE A 119 9.44 -3.30 11.12
C ILE A 119 8.92 -4.75 11.05
N LYS A 120 8.44 -5.28 12.17
CA LYS A 120 8.08 -6.70 12.31
C LYS A 120 6.90 -7.12 11.43
N HIS A 121 5.95 -6.23 11.23
CA HIS A 121 4.77 -6.45 10.41
C HIS A 121 4.61 -5.29 9.45
N TYR A 122 4.43 -5.57 8.17
CA TYR A 122 4.23 -4.51 7.19
C TYR A 122 3.01 -3.65 7.53
N LEU A 123 3.24 -2.35 7.64
CA LEU A 123 2.22 -1.34 7.87
C LEU A 123 1.90 -0.64 6.55
N GLN A 124 0.65 -0.74 6.11
CA GLN A 124 0.18 0.00 4.93
C GLN A 124 0.42 1.49 5.13
N PRO A 125 1.14 2.19 4.22
CA PRO A 125 1.55 3.57 4.46
C PRO A 125 0.42 4.57 4.26
N THR A 126 0.54 5.71 4.94
CA THR A 126 -0.27 6.92 4.76
C THR A 126 0.55 7.95 3.99
N LEU A 127 -0.03 8.55 2.96
CA LEU A 127 0.59 9.61 2.18
C LEU A 127 0.27 10.97 2.80
N ILE A 128 1.27 11.81 3.01
CA ILE A 128 1.06 13.20 3.45
C ILE A 128 1.91 14.12 2.58
N GLY A 129 1.36 15.26 2.20
CA GLY A 129 2.10 16.23 1.39
C GLY A 129 1.71 17.66 1.68
N TYR A 130 2.68 18.57 1.50
CA TYR A 130 2.51 20.00 1.64
C TYR A 130 2.75 20.71 0.31
N SER A 131 1.89 21.66 -0.08
CA SER A 131 2.00 22.47 -1.31
C SER A 131 2.10 21.55 -2.54
N SER A 132 3.13 21.62 -3.38
CA SER A 132 3.37 20.72 -4.51
C SER A 132 3.43 19.25 -4.07
N GLY A 133 3.91 18.94 -2.87
CA GLY A 133 3.81 17.62 -2.26
C GLY A 133 2.37 17.18 -2.00
N ALA A 134 1.48 18.13 -1.65
CA ALA A 134 0.05 17.85 -1.49
C ALA A 134 -0.60 17.43 -2.81
N THR A 135 -0.16 18.01 -3.92
CA THR A 135 -0.59 17.62 -5.27
C THR A 135 -0.04 16.26 -5.67
N LEU A 136 1.24 15.99 -5.37
CA LEU A 136 1.86 14.70 -5.69
C LEU A 136 1.18 13.56 -4.94
N VAL A 137 0.88 13.70 -3.64
CA VAL A 137 0.21 12.63 -2.89
C VAL A 137 -1.24 12.41 -3.33
N TYR A 138 -1.95 13.46 -3.79
CA TYR A 138 -3.23 13.31 -4.45
C TYR A 138 -3.09 12.48 -5.74
N ALA A 139 -2.13 12.83 -6.59
CA ALA A 139 -1.88 12.14 -7.84
C ALA A 139 -1.54 10.66 -7.61
N THR A 140 -0.67 10.40 -6.63
CA THR A 140 -0.28 9.04 -6.21
C THR A 140 -1.49 8.24 -5.73
N LEU A 141 -2.37 8.83 -4.91
CA LEU A 141 -3.57 8.14 -4.43
C LEU A 141 -4.59 7.88 -5.56
N ALA A 142 -4.73 8.80 -6.52
CA ALA A 142 -5.62 8.65 -7.67
C ALA A 142 -5.11 7.63 -8.69
N GLU A 143 -3.79 7.47 -8.81
CA GLU A 143 -3.15 6.45 -9.64
C GLU A 143 -3.23 5.06 -9.00
N ALA A 144 -3.06 4.99 -7.68
CA ALA A 144 -2.88 3.75 -6.93
C ALA A 144 -4.10 2.81 -7.04
N PRO A 145 -3.88 1.49 -7.08
CA PRO A 145 -4.94 0.52 -6.86
C PRO A 145 -5.44 0.58 -5.41
N GLU A 146 -6.68 0.11 -5.20
CA GLU A 146 -7.27 0.03 -3.86
C GLU A 146 -6.47 -0.93 -2.97
N GLY A 147 -6.20 -0.51 -1.73
CA GLY A 147 -5.48 -1.30 -0.74
C GLY A 147 -3.99 -1.02 -0.65
N LEU A 148 -3.41 -0.21 -1.55
CA LEU A 148 -1.98 0.12 -1.53
C LEU A 148 -1.64 1.13 -0.42
N PHE A 149 -2.43 2.18 -0.27
CA PHE A 149 -2.28 3.20 0.76
C PHE A 149 -3.52 3.28 1.67
N LYS A 150 -3.35 3.63 2.93
CA LYS A 150 -4.49 3.90 3.83
C LYS A 150 -5.32 5.10 3.35
N GLY A 151 -4.64 6.08 2.79
CA GLY A 151 -5.21 7.30 2.28
C GLY A 151 -4.16 8.41 2.16
N ALA A 152 -4.61 9.62 1.85
CA ALA A 152 -3.73 10.77 1.75
C ALA A 152 -4.26 12.01 2.49
N LEU A 153 -3.33 12.81 3.01
CA LEU A 153 -3.58 14.12 3.61
C LEU A 153 -2.81 15.19 2.84
N SER A 154 -3.54 16.05 2.18
CA SER A 154 -2.99 17.20 1.45
C SER A 154 -3.08 18.46 2.28
N ILE A 155 -1.99 19.24 2.36
CA ILE A 155 -1.89 20.48 3.12
C ILE A 155 -1.56 21.62 2.14
N GLY A 156 -2.49 22.53 1.91
CA GLY A 156 -2.34 23.60 0.91
C GLY A 156 -2.28 23.05 -0.51
N PHE A 157 -3.29 22.29 -0.91
CA PHE A 157 -3.40 21.65 -2.21
C PHE A 157 -3.72 22.63 -3.34
N CYS A 158 -2.95 22.57 -4.42
CA CYS A 158 -3.30 23.08 -5.74
C CYS A 158 -3.40 21.90 -6.74
N PRO A 159 -4.20 21.97 -7.81
CA PRO A 159 -4.30 20.87 -8.76
C PRO A 159 -3.15 20.79 -9.77
N ASP A 160 -2.21 21.72 -9.75
CA ASP A 160 -1.09 21.80 -10.69
C ASP A 160 0.22 21.31 -10.07
N LEU A 161 1.09 20.76 -10.92
CA LEU A 161 2.41 20.27 -10.55
C LEU A 161 3.42 20.56 -11.66
N ASP A 162 4.63 20.97 -11.30
CA ASP A 162 5.76 21.16 -12.23
C ASP A 162 6.38 19.81 -12.60
N LEU A 163 5.60 19.01 -13.33
CA LEU A 163 5.97 17.68 -13.82
C LEU A 163 5.70 17.63 -15.32
N ILE A 164 6.77 17.56 -16.12
CA ILE A 164 6.67 17.51 -17.58
C ILE A 164 6.37 16.07 -18.06
N LYS A 165 6.99 15.08 -17.41
CA LYS A 165 6.75 13.68 -17.72
C LYS A 165 5.32 13.29 -17.31
N PRO A 166 4.54 12.65 -18.19
CA PRO A 166 3.18 12.24 -17.83
C PRO A 166 3.17 11.20 -16.72
N VAL A 167 2.18 11.28 -15.82
CA VAL A 167 1.88 10.20 -14.87
C VAL A 167 1.19 9.07 -15.62
N CYS A 168 1.53 7.83 -15.29
CA CYS A 168 0.86 6.65 -15.86
C CYS A 168 -0.60 6.63 -15.40
N LYS A 169 -1.51 6.14 -16.26
CA LYS A 169 -2.96 6.27 -16.01
C LYS A 169 -3.43 5.53 -14.76
N GLY A 170 -2.78 4.42 -14.41
CA GLY A 170 -3.10 3.66 -13.21
C GLY A 170 -4.60 3.38 -13.04
N SER A 171 -5.15 3.67 -11.86
CA SER A 171 -6.56 3.50 -11.51
C SER A 171 -7.48 4.63 -12.03
N GLY A 172 -6.99 5.54 -12.83
CA GLY A 172 -7.82 6.54 -13.51
C GLY A 172 -7.45 7.99 -13.24
N ILE A 173 -6.20 8.28 -12.95
CA ILE A 173 -5.72 9.67 -12.89
C ILE A 173 -5.73 10.29 -14.28
N GLU A 174 -6.23 11.51 -14.37
CA GLU A 174 -6.25 12.32 -15.60
C GLU A 174 -5.58 13.66 -15.34
N ALA A 175 -4.81 14.15 -16.33
CA ALA A 175 -4.12 15.42 -16.25
C ALA A 175 -4.11 16.12 -17.62
N LEU A 176 -4.10 17.44 -17.62
CA LEU A 176 -3.97 18.29 -18.79
C LEU A 176 -2.60 18.97 -18.79
N PRO A 177 -1.95 19.16 -19.97
CA PRO A 177 -0.70 19.89 -20.06
C PRO A 177 -0.87 21.33 -19.56
N ARG A 178 0.04 21.81 -18.71
CA ARG A 178 0.14 23.19 -18.28
C ARG A 178 1.18 23.92 -19.13
N LEU A 179 0.71 24.88 -19.90
CA LEU A 179 1.56 25.68 -20.80
C LEU A 179 1.76 27.09 -20.25
N GLU A 180 3.00 27.54 -20.18
CA GLU A 180 3.36 28.93 -19.90
C GLU A 180 4.11 29.53 -21.09
N LYS A 181 3.57 30.61 -21.64
CA LYS A 181 4.12 31.24 -22.86
C LYS A 181 4.36 30.23 -23.99
N GLY A 182 3.44 29.26 -24.15
CA GLY A 182 3.51 28.21 -25.19
C GLY A 182 4.50 27.08 -24.91
N LYS A 183 5.17 27.06 -23.77
CA LYS A 183 6.07 25.98 -23.37
C LYS A 183 5.44 25.11 -22.29
N LEU A 184 5.58 23.81 -22.42
CA LEU A 184 5.14 22.85 -21.39
C LEU A 184 5.95 23.09 -20.10
N LYS A 185 5.25 23.31 -18.98
CA LYS A 185 5.82 23.58 -17.67
C LYS A 185 5.39 22.58 -16.61
N GLY A 186 4.37 21.81 -16.88
CA GLY A 186 3.84 20.85 -15.96
C GLY A 186 2.47 20.34 -16.36
N VAL A 187 1.72 19.89 -15.39
CA VAL A 187 0.36 19.36 -15.58
C VAL A 187 -0.63 20.03 -14.63
N ASN A 188 -1.90 20.06 -15.05
CA ASN A 188 -3.05 20.32 -14.18
C ASN A 188 -3.82 19.00 -14.06
N PHE A 189 -3.89 18.43 -12.87
CA PHE A 189 -4.69 17.25 -12.62
C PHE A 189 -6.18 17.58 -12.69
N LEU A 190 -6.96 16.61 -13.13
CA LEU A 190 -8.42 16.67 -13.10
C LEU A 190 -8.94 15.96 -11.84
N PRO A 191 -10.16 16.31 -11.38
CA PRO A 191 -10.79 15.59 -10.30
C PRO A 191 -10.97 14.11 -10.65
N ALA A 192 -10.42 13.22 -9.84
CA ALA A 192 -10.53 11.77 -10.01
C ALA A 192 -11.99 11.32 -9.84
N LYS A 193 -12.44 10.38 -10.67
CA LYS A 193 -13.78 9.78 -10.57
C LYS A 193 -13.91 8.91 -9.32
N GLN A 194 -12.79 8.34 -8.88
CA GLN A 194 -12.68 7.47 -7.72
C GLN A 194 -11.26 7.58 -7.17
N LEU A 195 -11.11 7.46 -5.86
CA LEU A 195 -9.81 7.36 -5.17
C LEU A 195 -9.66 5.98 -4.54
N SER A 196 -8.45 5.49 -4.49
CA SER A 196 -8.12 4.18 -3.90
C SER A 196 -8.18 4.16 -2.37
N GLY A 197 -8.29 5.32 -1.72
CA GLY A 197 -8.35 5.47 -0.28
C GLY A 197 -8.95 6.80 0.14
N LYS A 198 -9.05 7.02 1.45
CA LYS A 198 -9.56 8.27 2.01
C LYS A 198 -8.62 9.43 1.68
N TRP A 199 -9.16 10.53 1.16
CA TRP A 199 -8.41 11.76 0.92
C TRP A 199 -9.03 12.91 1.70
N ILE A 200 -8.18 13.60 2.50
CA ILE A 200 -8.54 14.80 3.24
C ILE A 200 -7.59 15.91 2.81
N SER A 201 -8.13 17.09 2.49
CA SER A 201 -7.35 18.29 2.22
C SER A 201 -7.57 19.35 3.30
N LEU A 202 -6.47 19.87 3.85
CA LEU A 202 -6.49 21.03 4.73
C LEU A 202 -6.23 22.28 3.89
N GLN A 203 -7.19 23.20 3.86
CA GLN A 203 -7.11 24.41 3.03
C GLN A 203 -7.23 25.67 3.85
N GLY A 204 -6.21 26.52 3.79
CA GLY A 204 -6.22 27.84 4.41
C GLY A 204 -7.19 28.80 3.71
N GLN A 205 -8.06 29.49 4.45
CA GLN A 205 -9.03 30.44 3.88
C GLN A 205 -8.40 31.67 3.26
N ILE A 206 -7.22 32.08 3.76
CA ILE A 206 -6.48 33.25 3.26
C ILE A 206 -5.23 32.84 2.49
N ASP A 207 -5.21 31.62 1.95
CA ASP A 207 -4.16 31.12 1.07
C ASP A 207 -4.23 31.87 -0.26
N GLN A 208 -3.13 32.54 -0.62
CA GLN A 208 -3.00 33.33 -1.86
C GLN A 208 -2.25 32.59 -2.96
N VAL A 209 -1.71 31.39 -2.68
CA VAL A 209 -1.03 30.51 -3.64
C VAL A 209 -2.02 29.49 -4.18
N CYS A 210 -2.60 28.69 -3.29
CA CYS A 210 -3.65 27.72 -3.62
C CYS A 210 -5.00 28.30 -3.15
N LEU A 211 -5.70 28.97 -4.05
CA LEU A 211 -6.90 29.74 -3.68
C LEU A 211 -8.01 28.81 -3.16
N ALA A 212 -8.46 29.04 -1.93
CA ALA A 212 -9.45 28.21 -1.26
C ALA A 212 -10.74 27.93 -2.09
N PRO A 213 -11.35 28.89 -2.79
CA PRO A 213 -12.51 28.62 -3.64
C PRO A 213 -12.23 27.63 -4.77
N GLN A 214 -11.06 27.72 -5.43
CA GLN A 214 -10.69 26.84 -6.53
C GLN A 214 -10.41 25.42 -6.03
N THR A 215 -9.69 25.31 -4.92
CA THR A 215 -9.41 24.04 -4.25
C THR A 215 -10.69 23.35 -3.78
N THR A 216 -11.61 24.11 -3.17
CA THR A 216 -12.91 23.59 -2.75
C THR A 216 -13.69 23.03 -3.94
N GLN A 217 -13.83 23.83 -5.03
CA GLN A 217 -14.52 23.41 -6.24
C GLN A 217 -13.92 22.15 -6.89
N PHE A 218 -12.60 21.96 -6.76
CA PHE A 218 -11.94 20.76 -7.26
C PHE A 218 -12.30 19.54 -6.41
N ILE A 219 -12.18 19.67 -5.09
CA ILE A 219 -12.35 18.56 -4.15
C ILE A 219 -13.80 18.08 -4.10
N GLU A 220 -14.78 19.00 -4.15
CA GLU A 220 -16.22 18.68 -4.14
C GLU A 220 -16.67 17.81 -5.33
N LYS A 221 -15.87 17.77 -6.42
CA LYS A 221 -16.14 16.90 -7.58
C LYS A 221 -15.67 15.45 -7.38
N ILE A 222 -14.96 15.15 -6.29
CA ILE A 222 -14.34 13.84 -6.05
C ILE A 222 -15.16 13.09 -5.00
N PRO A 223 -15.79 11.96 -5.34
CA PRO A 223 -16.57 11.19 -4.40
C PRO A 223 -15.75 10.74 -3.18
N GLY A 224 -16.25 10.97 -1.98
CA GLY A 224 -15.61 10.57 -0.72
C GLY A 224 -14.40 11.41 -0.29
N ALA A 225 -13.98 12.40 -1.09
CA ALA A 225 -12.98 13.38 -0.68
C ALA A 225 -13.53 14.34 0.37
N GLU A 226 -12.65 14.85 1.23
CA GLU A 226 -13.02 15.75 2.32
C GLU A 226 -12.13 17.00 2.31
N ILE A 227 -12.73 18.17 2.49
CA ILE A 227 -12.00 19.41 2.69
C ILE A 227 -12.23 19.94 4.10
N VAL A 228 -11.14 20.32 4.77
CA VAL A 228 -11.16 21.02 6.07
C VAL A 228 -10.65 22.41 5.87
N THR A 229 -11.55 23.38 5.93
CA THR A 229 -11.21 24.79 5.77
C THR A 229 -10.67 25.37 7.07
N LEU A 230 -9.53 26.04 6.99
CA LEU A 230 -8.79 26.58 8.13
C LEU A 230 -8.89 28.12 8.16
N PRO A 231 -9.67 28.71 9.08
CA PRO A 231 -9.78 30.15 9.21
C PRO A 231 -8.43 30.78 9.58
N LYS A 232 -8.12 31.93 8.98
CA LYS A 232 -6.88 32.72 9.25
C LYS A 232 -5.58 31.97 8.95
N VAL A 233 -5.62 30.93 8.12
CA VAL A 233 -4.45 30.19 7.65
C VAL A 233 -4.15 30.58 6.21
N GLY A 234 -2.93 31.05 5.94
CA GLY A 234 -2.37 31.27 4.61
C GLY A 234 -1.50 30.08 4.20
N HIS A 235 -0.92 30.14 2.99
CA HIS A 235 -0.14 29.04 2.41
C HIS A 235 1.02 28.57 3.29
N GLY A 236 1.66 29.47 4.02
CA GLY A 236 2.82 29.15 4.86
C GLY A 236 2.51 28.45 6.19
N TYR A 237 1.24 28.27 6.57
CA TYR A 237 0.84 27.59 7.82
C TYR A 237 1.62 28.07 9.06
N SER A 238 1.94 29.36 9.12
CA SER A 238 2.89 29.92 10.09
C SER A 238 2.37 29.97 11.53
N VAL A 239 1.05 29.97 11.76
CA VAL A 239 0.43 30.07 13.09
C VAL A 239 -0.14 28.73 13.51
N GLU A 240 0.65 27.90 14.15
CA GLU A 240 0.35 26.50 14.49
C GLU A 240 -1.00 26.28 15.18
N LYS A 241 -1.39 27.12 16.14
CA LYS A 241 -2.67 27.00 16.86
C LYS A 241 -3.90 27.01 15.96
N ASN A 242 -3.78 27.55 14.74
CA ASN A 242 -4.89 27.69 13.80
C ASN A 242 -5.09 26.43 12.92
N TRP A 243 -4.13 25.48 12.90
CA TRP A 243 -4.19 24.33 11.99
C TRP A 243 -3.73 22.99 12.62
N VAL A 244 -2.82 23.00 13.61
CA VAL A 244 -2.27 21.75 14.17
C VAL A 244 -3.34 20.82 14.73
N PRO A 245 -4.36 21.29 15.48
CA PRO A 245 -5.43 20.40 15.96
C PRO A 245 -6.19 19.72 14.82
N GLN A 246 -6.50 20.46 13.74
CA GLN A 246 -7.20 19.91 12.58
C GLN A 246 -6.31 18.96 11.77
N TYR A 247 -5.00 19.25 11.69
CA TYR A 247 -4.01 18.37 11.07
C TYR A 247 -3.94 17.00 11.73
N LEU A 248 -3.79 16.98 13.06
CA LEU A 248 -3.74 15.73 13.81
C LEU A 248 -5.09 14.99 13.79
N ALA A 249 -6.20 15.72 13.83
CA ALA A 249 -7.53 15.12 13.70
C ALA A 249 -7.75 14.51 12.30
N ALA A 250 -7.30 15.16 11.23
CA ALA A 250 -7.37 14.63 9.87
C ALA A 250 -6.48 13.39 9.71
N TYR A 251 -5.26 13.44 10.21
CA TYR A 251 -4.36 12.28 10.26
C TYR A 251 -5.02 11.09 11.00
N THR A 252 -5.56 11.32 12.18
CA THR A 252 -6.25 10.27 12.96
C THR A 252 -7.42 9.66 12.18
N ARG A 253 -8.20 10.46 11.44
CA ARG A 253 -9.33 9.95 10.63
C ARG A 253 -8.89 9.10 9.43
N ILE A 254 -7.69 9.32 8.90
CA ILE A 254 -7.13 8.49 7.83
C ILE A 254 -6.58 7.19 8.41
N THR A 255 -5.89 7.27 9.55
CA THR A 255 -5.20 6.13 10.17
C THR A 255 -6.09 5.29 11.08
N ALA A 256 -7.19 5.84 11.58
CA ALA A 256 -8.20 5.06 12.28
C ALA A 256 -8.70 3.93 11.38
N LEU A 257 -8.77 2.74 11.90
CA LEU A 257 -9.46 1.61 11.26
C LEU A 257 -10.84 2.12 10.86
N ARG A 258 -11.19 2.01 9.57
CA ARG A 258 -12.47 2.50 9.02
C ARG A 258 -13.62 2.02 9.91
N PRO A 259 -14.41 2.91 10.55
CA PRO A 259 -15.60 2.49 11.28
C PRO A 259 -16.63 1.81 10.37
N ASP A 260 -16.59 2.15 9.05
CA ASP A 260 -17.50 1.67 8.01
C ASP A 260 -16.97 0.43 7.26
N ALA A 261 -15.70 0.03 7.48
CA ALA A 261 -15.32 -1.31 7.12
C ALA A 261 -16.15 -2.21 8.04
N THR A 262 -17.09 -2.98 7.49
CA THR A 262 -17.57 -4.20 8.14
C THR A 262 -16.39 -4.77 8.90
N PRO A 263 -16.44 -4.96 10.22
CA PRO A 263 -15.31 -5.43 10.99
C PRO A 263 -14.70 -6.56 10.21
N ALA A 264 -13.40 -6.49 9.90
CA ALA A 264 -12.76 -7.60 9.20
C ALA A 264 -13.24 -8.85 9.92
N PRO A 265 -13.86 -9.83 9.23
CA PRO A 265 -14.46 -10.96 9.89
C PRO A 265 -13.39 -11.51 10.83
N VAL A 266 -13.75 -11.64 12.13
CA VAL A 266 -12.83 -12.18 13.12
C VAL A 266 -12.48 -13.56 12.59
N LEU A 267 -11.27 -13.73 12.11
CA LEU A 267 -10.85 -15.00 11.53
C LEU A 267 -10.97 -16.08 12.61
N PRO A 268 -11.49 -17.26 12.26
CA PRO A 268 -11.62 -18.36 13.20
C PRO A 268 -10.25 -18.76 13.78
N ALA A 269 -10.23 -19.20 15.02
CA ALA A 269 -9.00 -19.56 15.74
C ALA A 269 -7.99 -20.42 14.93
N PRO A 270 -8.41 -21.40 14.10
CA PRO A 270 -7.48 -22.22 13.31
C PRO A 270 -6.65 -21.44 12.27
N VAL A 271 -7.06 -20.25 11.85
CA VAL A 271 -6.43 -19.44 10.79
C VAL A 271 -6.28 -17.97 11.16
N ALA A 272 -6.53 -17.60 12.42
CA ALA A 272 -6.52 -16.22 12.90
C ALA A 272 -5.13 -15.55 12.85
N ASP A 273 -4.08 -16.34 12.80
CA ASP A 273 -2.68 -15.90 12.69
C ASP A 273 -2.24 -15.60 11.24
N LEU A 274 -3.09 -15.91 10.25
CA LEU A 274 -2.78 -15.72 8.84
C LEU A 274 -3.39 -14.41 8.30
N PRO A 275 -2.70 -13.73 7.38
CA PRO A 275 -3.17 -12.47 6.81
C PRO A 275 -4.22 -12.71 5.71
N LEU A 276 -5.40 -13.19 6.11
CA LEU A 276 -6.47 -13.55 5.20
C LEU A 276 -7.52 -12.44 5.08
N THR A 277 -8.12 -12.33 3.90
CA THR A 277 -9.24 -11.46 3.59
C THR A 277 -10.37 -12.28 2.99
N ILE A 278 -11.59 -12.15 3.50
CA ILE A 278 -12.75 -12.89 3.02
C ILE A 278 -13.52 -12.04 2.01
N VAL A 279 -13.73 -12.58 0.81
CA VAL A 279 -14.60 -12.01 -0.21
C VAL A 279 -15.79 -12.96 -0.41
N PRO A 280 -16.97 -12.63 0.14
CA PRO A 280 -18.12 -13.50 0.07
C PRO A 280 -18.66 -13.60 -1.36
N ALA A 281 -19.21 -14.77 -1.70
CA ALA A 281 -19.90 -14.96 -2.97
C ALA A 281 -21.12 -14.02 -3.09
N LEU A 282 -21.39 -13.53 -4.29
CA LEU A 282 -22.56 -12.75 -4.62
C LEU A 282 -23.58 -13.63 -5.38
N GLY A 283 -24.84 -13.56 -5.01
CA GLY A 283 -25.90 -14.35 -5.64
C GLY A 283 -25.87 -15.84 -5.29
N ASN A 284 -26.11 -16.71 -6.29
CA ASN A 284 -26.10 -18.15 -6.08
C ASN A 284 -24.70 -18.68 -5.81
N SER A 285 -24.54 -19.36 -4.68
CA SER A 285 -23.23 -19.90 -4.26
C SER A 285 -22.82 -21.11 -5.07
N SER A 286 -21.65 -21.06 -5.67
CA SER A 286 -21.02 -22.17 -6.39
C SER A 286 -20.63 -23.31 -5.42
N ALA A 287 -20.45 -24.52 -5.95
CA ALA A 287 -19.82 -25.64 -5.23
C ALA A 287 -18.32 -25.40 -4.94
N TRP A 288 -17.74 -24.42 -5.60
CA TRP A 288 -16.34 -24.03 -5.48
C TRP A 288 -16.13 -22.91 -4.46
N LEU A 289 -15.00 -22.96 -3.77
CA LEU A 289 -14.38 -21.80 -3.14
C LEU A 289 -13.02 -21.53 -3.79
N ALA A 290 -12.54 -20.32 -3.72
CA ALA A 290 -11.18 -19.99 -4.14
C ALA A 290 -10.30 -19.64 -2.94
N VAL A 291 -9.03 -20.06 -2.97
CA VAL A 291 -7.95 -19.55 -2.12
C VAL A 291 -6.96 -18.85 -3.03
N PHE A 292 -6.75 -17.54 -2.82
CA PHE A 292 -5.99 -16.71 -3.72
C PHE A 292 -4.81 -16.04 -3.01
N LEU A 293 -3.57 -16.48 -3.31
CA LEU A 293 -2.33 -15.90 -2.84
C LEU A 293 -1.95 -14.71 -3.74
N SER A 294 -1.84 -13.53 -3.16
CA SER A 294 -1.50 -12.29 -3.87
C SER A 294 -0.05 -12.26 -4.36
N GLY A 295 0.29 -11.25 -5.15
CA GLY A 295 1.67 -10.89 -5.41
C GLY A 295 2.41 -10.32 -4.18
N ASP A 296 3.66 -9.95 -4.38
CA ASP A 296 4.54 -9.33 -3.38
C ASP A 296 4.14 -7.89 -3.01
N GLY A 297 3.28 -7.25 -3.81
CA GLY A 297 2.58 -6.01 -3.48
C GLY A 297 1.47 -6.15 -2.44
N GLY A 298 1.16 -7.35 -1.99
CA GLY A 298 0.09 -7.66 -1.03
C GLY A 298 -1.30 -7.74 -1.67
N TRP A 299 -2.34 -7.81 -0.83
CA TRP A 299 -3.72 -7.97 -1.27
C TRP A 299 -4.30 -6.65 -1.84
N ALA A 300 -4.00 -6.34 -3.09
CA ALA A 300 -4.35 -5.08 -3.75
C ALA A 300 -4.73 -5.30 -5.23
N GLY A 301 -5.02 -4.27 -5.95
CA GLY A 301 -5.15 -4.19 -7.40
C GLY A 301 -5.75 -5.43 -8.07
N LEU A 302 -4.90 -6.20 -8.76
CA LEU A 302 -5.28 -7.39 -9.51
C LEU A 302 -5.99 -8.44 -8.63
N ASP A 303 -5.44 -8.75 -7.48
CA ASP A 303 -5.95 -9.78 -6.58
C ASP A 303 -7.38 -9.48 -6.16
N ARG A 304 -7.64 -8.24 -5.75
CA ARG A 304 -8.98 -7.77 -5.34
C ARG A 304 -9.95 -7.75 -6.52
N GLY A 305 -9.47 -7.30 -7.70
CA GLY A 305 -10.28 -7.22 -8.90
C GLY A 305 -10.73 -8.61 -9.39
N VAL A 306 -9.82 -9.57 -9.46
CA VAL A 306 -10.12 -10.95 -9.85
C VAL A 306 -11.01 -11.62 -8.79
N ALA A 307 -10.73 -11.43 -7.49
CA ALA A 307 -11.56 -11.97 -6.41
C ALA A 307 -13.00 -11.43 -6.47
N ALA A 308 -13.17 -10.13 -6.72
CA ALA A 308 -14.49 -9.52 -6.89
C ALA A 308 -15.23 -10.07 -8.11
N ALA A 309 -14.53 -10.31 -9.22
CA ALA A 309 -15.11 -10.93 -10.41
C ALA A 309 -15.55 -12.38 -10.15
N LEU A 310 -14.73 -13.18 -9.48
CA LEU A 310 -15.10 -14.55 -9.06
C LEU A 310 -16.31 -14.55 -8.12
N ALA A 311 -16.37 -13.61 -7.18
CA ALA A 311 -17.49 -13.47 -6.25
C ALA A 311 -18.82 -13.18 -6.99
N LYS A 312 -18.82 -12.38 -8.05
CA LYS A 312 -19.99 -12.13 -8.92
C LYS A 312 -20.50 -13.43 -9.57
N HIS A 313 -19.61 -14.39 -9.82
CA HIS A 313 -19.95 -15.71 -10.36
C HIS A 313 -20.24 -16.76 -9.26
N GLY A 314 -20.48 -16.33 -8.02
CA GLY A 314 -20.87 -17.20 -6.92
C GLY A 314 -19.71 -17.97 -6.26
N VAL A 315 -18.46 -17.67 -6.60
CA VAL A 315 -17.28 -18.28 -5.97
C VAL A 315 -16.80 -17.37 -4.85
N ALA A 316 -16.95 -17.82 -3.60
CA ALA A 316 -16.37 -17.14 -2.44
C ALA A 316 -14.84 -17.26 -2.46
N VAL A 317 -14.13 -16.19 -2.07
CA VAL A 317 -12.67 -16.15 -2.13
C VAL A 317 -12.08 -15.91 -0.75
N VAL A 318 -11.09 -16.72 -0.38
CA VAL A 318 -10.16 -16.49 0.72
C VAL A 318 -8.92 -15.86 0.11
N GLY A 319 -8.79 -14.54 0.19
CA GLY A 319 -7.60 -13.83 -0.24
C GLY A 319 -6.50 -13.94 0.80
N TRP A 320 -5.29 -14.22 0.36
CA TRP A 320 -4.11 -14.36 1.21
C TRP A 320 -3.07 -13.31 0.81
N ASP A 321 -2.79 -12.39 1.73
CA ASP A 321 -1.84 -11.29 1.53
C ASP A 321 -0.40 -11.82 1.63
N SER A 322 0.22 -12.09 0.48
CA SER A 322 1.57 -12.66 0.39
C SER A 322 2.63 -11.73 0.97
N LEU A 323 2.51 -10.42 0.77
CA LEU A 323 3.44 -9.45 1.35
C LEU A 323 3.52 -9.58 2.87
N LYS A 324 2.37 -9.60 3.54
CA LYS A 324 2.32 -9.73 5.01
C LYS A 324 2.75 -11.12 5.45
N TYR A 325 2.41 -12.16 4.71
CA TYR A 325 2.74 -13.53 5.06
C TYR A 325 4.24 -13.81 4.94
N PHE A 326 4.86 -13.41 3.83
CA PHE A 326 6.29 -13.59 3.57
C PHE A 326 7.15 -12.43 4.10
N TRP A 327 6.57 -11.46 4.78
CA TRP A 327 7.32 -10.41 5.47
C TRP A 327 8.32 -10.97 6.47
N SER A 328 8.02 -12.13 7.05
CA SER A 328 8.94 -12.95 7.83
C SER A 328 9.27 -14.23 7.07
N PRO A 329 10.50 -14.75 7.18
CA PRO A 329 10.93 -15.97 6.49
C PRO A 329 9.98 -17.15 6.75
N ARG A 330 9.63 -17.87 5.70
CA ARG A 330 8.84 -19.11 5.74
C ARG A 330 9.63 -20.24 5.09
N THR A 331 9.27 -21.49 5.43
CA THR A 331 9.76 -22.65 4.70
C THR A 331 8.68 -23.17 3.76
N PRO A 332 9.01 -23.80 2.62
CA PRO A 332 8.02 -24.43 1.75
C PRO A 332 7.10 -25.40 2.48
N ALA A 333 7.62 -26.19 3.42
CA ALA A 333 6.83 -27.12 4.22
C ALA A 333 5.91 -26.41 5.23
N GLY A 334 6.39 -25.32 5.87
CA GLY A 334 5.57 -24.51 6.77
C GLY A 334 4.42 -23.82 6.01
N ALA A 335 4.70 -23.25 4.84
CA ALA A 335 3.70 -22.63 3.99
C ALA A 335 2.65 -23.65 3.49
N ALA A 336 3.07 -24.86 3.15
CA ALA A 336 2.15 -25.96 2.79
C ALA A 336 1.25 -26.36 3.97
N ALA A 337 1.79 -26.43 5.19
CA ALA A 337 0.99 -26.70 6.39
C ALA A 337 -0.04 -25.61 6.67
N ASP A 338 0.32 -24.34 6.45
CA ASP A 338 -0.60 -23.22 6.57
C ASP A 338 -1.70 -23.28 5.49
N LEU A 339 -1.33 -23.61 4.24
CA LEU A 339 -2.31 -23.82 3.17
C LEU A 339 -3.27 -24.96 3.52
N ASP A 340 -2.79 -26.08 4.01
CA ASP A 340 -3.61 -27.21 4.47
C ASP A 340 -4.65 -26.76 5.53
N ARG A 341 -4.25 -25.94 6.50
CA ARG A 341 -5.15 -25.38 7.52
C ARG A 341 -6.26 -24.54 6.87
N VAL A 342 -5.91 -23.67 5.93
CA VAL A 342 -6.87 -22.79 5.23
C VAL A 342 -7.86 -23.63 4.40
N LEU A 343 -7.36 -24.57 3.60
CA LEU A 343 -8.18 -25.42 2.75
C LEU A 343 -9.22 -26.21 3.58
N ARG A 344 -8.77 -26.92 4.61
CA ARG A 344 -9.66 -27.73 5.45
C ARG A 344 -10.63 -26.91 6.27
N HIS A 345 -10.21 -25.72 6.71
CA HIS A 345 -11.09 -24.86 7.48
C HIS A 345 -12.24 -24.35 6.62
N TYR A 346 -11.93 -23.67 5.50
CA TYR A 346 -12.96 -23.00 4.69
C TYR A 346 -13.80 -23.98 3.85
N ALA A 347 -13.22 -25.10 3.39
CA ALA A 347 -14.01 -26.15 2.73
C ALA A 347 -15.10 -26.69 3.64
N ARG A 348 -14.79 -26.91 4.93
CA ARG A 348 -15.77 -27.37 5.93
C ARG A 348 -16.76 -26.26 6.30
N GLU A 349 -16.27 -25.08 6.65
CA GLU A 349 -17.11 -23.99 7.14
C GLU A 349 -18.14 -23.54 6.12
N TRP A 350 -17.73 -23.46 4.85
CA TRP A 350 -18.61 -23.04 3.76
C TRP A 350 -19.27 -24.23 3.03
N ASN A 351 -19.09 -25.44 3.51
CA ASN A 351 -19.60 -26.66 2.90
C ASN A 351 -19.28 -26.73 1.40
N LYS A 352 -18.01 -26.61 1.04
CA LYS A 352 -17.51 -26.65 -0.34
C LYS A 352 -16.76 -27.93 -0.62
N ALA A 353 -17.13 -28.59 -1.72
CA ALA A 353 -16.48 -29.83 -2.15
C ALA A 353 -15.17 -29.58 -2.91
N HIS A 354 -15.03 -28.42 -3.53
CA HIS A 354 -13.93 -28.14 -4.47
C HIS A 354 -13.27 -26.81 -4.17
N VAL A 355 -11.94 -26.79 -4.28
CA VAL A 355 -11.11 -25.60 -4.13
C VAL A 355 -10.42 -25.26 -5.43
N LEU A 356 -10.54 -23.99 -5.81
CA LEU A 356 -9.74 -23.33 -6.82
C LEU A 356 -8.57 -22.63 -6.12
N LEU A 357 -7.35 -23.08 -6.38
CA LEU A 357 -6.16 -22.33 -5.94
C LEU A 357 -5.76 -21.33 -6.98
N ILE A 358 -5.46 -20.11 -6.56
CA ILE A 358 -4.94 -19.05 -7.44
C ILE A 358 -3.70 -18.47 -6.79
N GLY A 359 -2.64 -18.28 -7.57
CA GLY A 359 -1.48 -17.50 -7.18
C GLY A 359 -1.17 -16.46 -8.23
N TYR A 360 -0.78 -15.26 -7.81
CA TYR A 360 -0.30 -14.21 -8.69
C TYR A 360 1.11 -13.80 -8.32
N SER A 361 2.01 -13.67 -9.31
CA SER A 361 3.40 -13.25 -9.09
C SER A 361 4.04 -14.10 -7.97
N GLN A 362 4.53 -13.54 -6.86
CA GLN A 362 5.06 -14.31 -5.73
C GLN A 362 4.12 -15.42 -5.23
N GLY A 363 2.81 -15.18 -5.23
CA GLY A 363 1.82 -16.22 -4.91
C GLY A 363 1.84 -17.38 -5.91
N ALA A 364 2.02 -17.08 -7.21
CA ALA A 364 2.16 -18.08 -8.25
C ALA A 364 3.49 -18.83 -8.13
N ASP A 365 4.58 -18.15 -7.79
CA ASP A 365 5.90 -18.75 -7.62
C ASP A 365 5.94 -19.76 -6.46
N THR A 366 5.26 -19.45 -5.35
CA THR A 366 5.30 -20.25 -4.12
C THR A 366 4.29 -21.42 -4.11
N LEU A 367 3.17 -21.29 -4.82
CA LEU A 367 2.13 -22.31 -4.85
C LEU A 367 2.60 -23.73 -5.29
N PRO A 368 3.47 -23.91 -6.31
CA PRO A 368 3.97 -25.24 -6.68
C PRO A 368 4.62 -25.98 -5.52
N PHE A 369 5.43 -25.27 -4.73
CA PHE A 369 6.07 -25.82 -3.55
C PHE A 369 5.08 -26.22 -2.46
N MET A 370 4.05 -25.40 -2.26
CA MET A 370 3.01 -25.63 -1.26
C MET A 370 2.14 -26.83 -1.67
N VAL A 371 1.64 -26.85 -2.91
CA VAL A 371 0.79 -27.93 -3.43
C VAL A 371 1.50 -29.27 -3.38
N ASN A 372 2.75 -29.35 -3.82
CA ASN A 372 3.51 -30.63 -3.83
C ASN A 372 3.72 -31.20 -2.43
N ARG A 373 3.55 -30.43 -1.37
CA ARG A 373 3.72 -30.81 0.04
C ARG A 373 2.41 -30.92 0.83
N LEU A 374 1.26 -30.76 0.16
CA LEU A 374 -0.05 -30.95 0.81
C LEU A 374 -0.25 -32.43 1.23
N PRO A 375 -0.96 -32.69 2.32
CA PRO A 375 -1.48 -34.05 2.62
C PRO A 375 -2.49 -34.51 1.57
N ALA A 376 -2.61 -35.84 1.39
CA ALA A 376 -3.46 -36.47 0.37
C ALA A 376 -4.92 -35.97 0.40
N ASN A 377 -5.51 -35.89 1.60
CA ASN A 377 -6.89 -35.44 1.79
C ASN A 377 -7.10 -33.95 1.40
N SER A 378 -6.07 -33.12 1.48
CA SER A 378 -6.15 -31.72 1.01
C SER A 378 -5.88 -31.58 -0.48
N HIS A 379 -5.09 -32.51 -1.05
CA HIS A 379 -4.96 -32.63 -2.51
C HIS A 379 -6.30 -32.93 -3.19
N GLU A 380 -7.11 -33.83 -2.60
CA GLU A 380 -8.42 -34.19 -3.12
C GLU A 380 -9.41 -33.02 -3.18
N LEU A 381 -9.25 -32.01 -2.32
CA LEU A 381 -10.06 -30.81 -2.35
C LEU A 381 -9.72 -29.89 -3.52
N VAL A 382 -8.45 -29.91 -3.99
CA VAL A 382 -7.97 -28.98 -5.02
C VAL A 382 -8.33 -29.51 -6.40
N GLY A 383 -9.37 -28.93 -7.00
CA GLY A 383 -9.84 -29.32 -8.34
C GLY A 383 -9.12 -28.60 -9.48
N LEU A 384 -8.64 -27.39 -9.25
CA LEU A 384 -7.89 -26.61 -10.24
C LEU A 384 -6.92 -25.65 -9.53
N THR A 385 -5.74 -25.46 -10.13
CA THR A 385 -4.80 -24.38 -9.73
C THR A 385 -4.57 -23.44 -10.91
N ALA A 386 -4.56 -22.13 -10.66
CA ALA A 386 -4.23 -21.11 -11.65
C ALA A 386 -2.99 -20.32 -11.18
N LEU A 387 -1.93 -20.35 -11.97
CA LEU A 387 -0.67 -19.66 -11.74
C LEU A 387 -0.61 -18.47 -12.70
N LEU A 388 -0.72 -17.24 -12.18
CA LEU A 388 -0.74 -16.01 -12.94
C LEU A 388 0.62 -15.31 -12.87
N GLY A 389 1.33 -15.24 -13.99
CA GLY A 389 2.63 -14.57 -14.07
C GLY A 389 3.70 -15.26 -13.21
N ILE A 390 3.77 -16.58 -13.24
CA ILE A 390 4.81 -17.35 -12.51
C ILE A 390 6.20 -17.07 -13.08
N SER A 391 7.18 -16.88 -12.20
CA SER A 391 8.59 -16.62 -12.50
C SER A 391 9.42 -17.91 -12.42
N ASP A 392 10.71 -17.83 -12.84
CA ASP A 392 11.66 -18.95 -12.81
C ASP A 392 12.10 -19.36 -11.41
N SER A 393 11.86 -18.53 -10.40
CA SER A 393 12.26 -18.79 -9.01
C SER A 393 11.23 -18.25 -8.00
N ALA A 394 11.14 -18.93 -6.86
CA ALA A 394 10.28 -18.57 -5.73
C ALA A 394 11.11 -18.09 -4.54
N THR A 395 10.60 -17.07 -3.84
CA THR A 395 11.16 -16.61 -2.56
C THR A 395 10.09 -16.76 -1.47
N PHE A 396 10.52 -17.30 -0.32
CA PHE A 396 9.66 -17.52 0.85
C PHE A 396 9.90 -16.50 1.96
N GLU A 397 10.47 -15.39 1.60
CA GLU A 397 10.63 -14.22 2.46
C GLU A 397 10.70 -12.96 1.60
N PHE A 398 10.45 -11.81 2.21
CA PHE A 398 10.61 -10.51 1.56
C PHE A 398 12.09 -10.14 1.53
N HIS A 399 12.71 -10.13 0.35
CA HIS A 399 14.11 -9.75 0.16
C HIS A 399 14.24 -8.33 -0.39
N LEU A 400 14.88 -7.45 0.37
CA LEU A 400 15.27 -6.11 -0.10
C LEU A 400 16.11 -6.15 -1.38
N ALA A 401 16.92 -7.19 -1.56
CA ALA A 401 17.80 -7.35 -2.73
C ALA A 401 17.01 -7.46 -4.04
N ASN A 402 15.84 -8.08 -4.03
CA ASN A 402 14.98 -8.20 -5.22
C ASN A 402 14.50 -6.83 -5.71
N TRP A 403 14.23 -5.92 -4.77
CA TRP A 403 13.77 -4.56 -5.04
C TRP A 403 14.89 -3.60 -5.45
N LEU A 404 16.15 -4.00 -5.24
CA LEU A 404 17.34 -3.25 -5.67
C LEU A 404 17.91 -3.74 -7.02
N GLY A 405 17.19 -4.64 -7.71
CA GLY A 405 17.61 -5.20 -9.00
C GLY A 405 18.77 -6.22 -8.89
N ASN A 406 19.08 -6.68 -7.68
CA ASN A 406 20.01 -7.79 -7.46
C ASN A 406 19.20 -9.09 -7.46
N ALA A 407 19.59 -10.04 -8.32
CA ALA A 407 18.96 -11.36 -8.34
C ALA A 407 19.05 -11.98 -6.93
N SER A 408 17.91 -12.39 -6.38
CA SER A 408 17.89 -13.16 -5.13
C SER A 408 18.23 -14.62 -5.45
N ASP A 409 18.79 -15.33 -4.46
CA ASP A 409 18.96 -16.78 -4.49
C ASP A 409 17.59 -17.49 -4.30
N GLY A 410 16.60 -17.21 -5.18
CA GLY A 410 15.30 -17.85 -5.17
C GLY A 410 15.41 -19.35 -5.47
N ILE A 411 14.47 -20.13 -4.97
CA ILE A 411 14.40 -21.57 -5.24
C ILE A 411 13.81 -21.77 -6.65
N PRO A 412 14.46 -22.48 -7.58
CA PRO A 412 13.93 -22.67 -8.93
C PRO A 412 12.52 -23.31 -8.94
N THR A 413 11.58 -22.73 -9.69
CA THR A 413 10.18 -23.21 -9.81
C THR A 413 10.05 -24.39 -10.76
N ALA A 414 10.89 -24.50 -11.79
CA ALA A 414 10.83 -25.55 -12.80
C ALA A 414 10.87 -26.99 -12.23
N PRO A 415 11.71 -27.34 -11.24
CA PRO A 415 11.70 -28.68 -10.64
C PRO A 415 10.37 -29.00 -9.92
N GLU A 416 9.76 -28.01 -9.26
CA GLU A 416 8.45 -28.20 -8.58
C GLU A 416 7.32 -28.42 -9.59
N LEU A 417 7.32 -27.69 -10.71
CA LEU A 417 6.37 -27.86 -11.79
C LEU A 417 6.55 -29.23 -12.51
N ALA A 418 7.80 -29.68 -12.68
CA ALA A 418 8.08 -31.01 -13.25
C ALA A 418 7.61 -32.15 -12.34
N HIS A 419 7.60 -31.96 -11.02
CA HIS A 419 7.15 -32.93 -10.02
C HIS A 419 5.74 -32.60 -9.48
N TRP A 420 4.92 -31.88 -10.25
CA TRP A 420 3.60 -31.47 -9.87
C TRP A 420 2.72 -32.62 -9.43
N LYS A 421 2.20 -32.56 -8.22
CA LYS A 421 1.34 -33.59 -7.60
C LYS A 421 -0.15 -33.25 -7.58
N GLY A 422 -0.48 -31.99 -7.87
CA GLY A 422 -1.87 -31.52 -7.91
C GLY A 422 -2.66 -32.00 -9.12
N SER A 423 -3.91 -31.57 -9.20
CA SER A 423 -4.71 -31.60 -10.43
C SER A 423 -4.06 -30.81 -11.56
N ARG A 424 -4.68 -30.75 -12.74
CA ARG A 424 -4.21 -29.86 -13.82
C ARG A 424 -4.14 -28.44 -13.33
N TYR A 425 -3.18 -27.65 -13.85
CA TYR A 425 -3.05 -26.25 -13.55
C TYR A 425 -3.06 -25.38 -14.82
N LEU A 426 -3.61 -24.17 -14.70
CA LEU A 426 -3.49 -23.13 -15.70
C LEU A 426 -2.20 -22.35 -15.44
N CYS A 427 -1.43 -22.12 -16.49
CA CYS A 427 -0.26 -21.27 -16.47
C CYS A 427 -0.59 -20.02 -17.30
N ILE A 428 -1.09 -18.98 -16.64
CA ILE A 428 -1.60 -17.77 -17.27
C ILE A 428 -0.51 -16.70 -17.30
N TYR A 429 -0.24 -16.11 -18.49
CA TYR A 429 0.77 -15.10 -18.67
C TYR A 429 0.36 -14.03 -19.68
N GLY A 430 0.89 -12.82 -19.50
CA GLY A 430 0.71 -11.72 -20.46
C GLY A 430 1.58 -11.92 -21.68
N GLU A 431 1.08 -11.56 -22.86
CA GLU A 431 1.84 -11.69 -24.11
C GLU A 431 3.11 -10.82 -24.17
N GLU A 432 3.17 -9.78 -23.35
CA GLU A 432 4.32 -8.88 -23.19
C GLU A 432 5.22 -9.28 -21.99
N ASP A 433 4.82 -10.28 -21.19
CA ASP A 433 5.56 -10.80 -20.05
C ASP A 433 6.53 -11.90 -20.50
N LEU A 434 7.68 -11.48 -21.00
CA LEU A 434 8.70 -12.38 -21.60
C LEU A 434 9.44 -13.22 -20.56
N ASP A 435 9.38 -12.83 -19.29
CA ASP A 435 10.09 -13.49 -18.19
C ASP A 435 9.26 -14.58 -17.50
N SER A 436 8.01 -14.77 -17.95
CA SER A 436 7.12 -15.77 -17.37
C SER A 436 7.56 -17.18 -17.70
N ALA A 437 7.72 -18.02 -16.67
CA ALA A 437 8.01 -19.44 -16.82
C ALA A 437 6.91 -20.19 -17.61
N CYS A 438 5.68 -19.67 -17.66
CA CYS A 438 4.58 -20.21 -18.46
C CYS A 438 4.85 -20.23 -19.96
N ALA A 439 5.54 -19.20 -20.48
CA ALA A 439 5.85 -19.09 -21.90
C ALA A 439 6.79 -20.17 -22.40
N GLN A 440 7.57 -20.75 -21.51
CA GLN A 440 8.59 -21.79 -21.79
C GLN A 440 8.06 -23.22 -21.59
N GLN A 441 6.86 -23.40 -21.04
CA GLN A 441 6.29 -24.71 -20.76
C GLN A 441 5.77 -25.40 -22.02
N THR A 442 6.38 -26.54 -22.37
CA THR A 442 5.95 -27.40 -23.47
C THR A 442 5.59 -28.80 -22.96
N GLY A 443 4.34 -28.95 -22.48
CA GLY A 443 3.79 -30.26 -22.09
C GLY A 443 3.63 -30.47 -20.58
N GLY A 444 3.00 -31.59 -20.18
CA GLY A 444 2.70 -31.95 -18.80
C GLY A 444 1.27 -31.62 -18.37
N LEU A 445 1.04 -31.44 -17.06
CA LEU A 445 -0.27 -31.11 -16.48
C LEU A 445 -0.62 -29.61 -16.58
N GLY A 446 0.32 -28.78 -17.01
CA GLY A 446 0.15 -27.34 -17.18
C GLY A 446 -0.52 -27.00 -18.50
N ILE A 447 -1.54 -26.15 -18.44
CA ILE A 447 -2.24 -25.61 -19.60
C ILE A 447 -1.79 -24.15 -19.76
N PRO A 448 -0.96 -23.81 -20.77
CA PRO A 448 -0.54 -22.43 -20.98
C PRO A 448 -1.72 -21.61 -21.52
N VAL A 449 -1.94 -20.45 -20.90
CA VAL A 449 -2.99 -19.50 -21.31
C VAL A 449 -2.35 -18.13 -21.49
N LYS A 450 -2.30 -17.66 -22.74
CA LYS A 450 -1.78 -16.33 -23.06
C LYS A 450 -2.89 -15.30 -23.06
N MET A 451 -2.67 -14.17 -22.39
CA MET A 451 -3.59 -13.04 -22.30
C MET A 451 -2.92 -11.76 -22.80
N ALA A 452 -3.71 -10.75 -23.15
CA ALA A 452 -3.19 -9.44 -23.55
C ALA A 452 -2.51 -8.71 -22.39
N GLY A 453 -1.49 -7.90 -22.70
CA GLY A 453 -0.73 -7.08 -21.75
C GLY A 453 0.49 -7.77 -21.18
N GLY A 454 1.15 -7.10 -20.23
CA GLY A 454 2.32 -7.61 -19.52
C GLY A 454 1.95 -8.35 -18.22
N HIS A 455 2.82 -8.29 -17.25
CA HIS A 455 2.67 -8.99 -15.94
C HIS A 455 1.37 -8.66 -15.18
N HIS A 456 0.79 -7.48 -15.39
CA HIS A 456 -0.48 -7.03 -14.79
C HIS A 456 -1.71 -7.22 -15.69
N PHE A 457 -1.59 -7.94 -16.81
CA PHE A 457 -2.68 -8.29 -17.73
C PHE A 457 -3.52 -7.10 -18.22
N GLY A 458 -2.92 -5.92 -18.36
CA GLY A 458 -3.61 -4.70 -18.78
C GLY A 458 -4.79 -4.27 -17.90
N GLY A 459 -4.91 -4.78 -16.67
CA GLY A 459 -6.01 -4.49 -15.75
C GLY A 459 -7.33 -5.23 -16.07
N SER A 460 -7.29 -6.25 -16.93
CA SER A 460 -8.49 -6.99 -17.38
C SER A 460 -8.92 -8.08 -16.38
N TYR A 461 -9.26 -7.72 -15.17
CA TYR A 461 -9.54 -8.65 -14.06
C TYR A 461 -10.74 -9.57 -14.31
N GLU A 462 -11.79 -9.06 -14.94
CA GLU A 462 -12.97 -9.85 -15.33
C GLU A 462 -12.62 -10.90 -16.38
N ALA A 463 -11.74 -10.58 -17.33
CA ALA A 463 -11.29 -11.55 -18.35
C ALA A 463 -10.45 -12.67 -17.74
N ILE A 464 -9.59 -12.35 -16.74
CA ILE A 464 -8.82 -13.36 -15.99
C ILE A 464 -9.78 -14.31 -15.27
N ALA A 465 -10.74 -13.77 -14.52
CA ALA A 465 -11.73 -14.57 -13.80
C ALA A 465 -12.55 -15.46 -14.74
N ALA A 466 -13.02 -14.91 -15.88
CA ALA A 466 -13.76 -15.65 -16.88
C ALA A 466 -12.95 -16.80 -17.49
N GLU A 467 -11.66 -16.56 -17.77
CA GLU A 467 -10.79 -17.62 -18.31
C GLU A 467 -10.54 -18.73 -17.29
N ILE A 468 -10.33 -18.39 -16.02
CA ILE A 468 -10.20 -19.38 -14.95
C ILE A 468 -11.49 -20.23 -14.84
N LEU A 469 -12.65 -19.58 -14.78
CA LEU A 469 -13.96 -20.24 -14.63
C LEU A 469 -14.28 -21.18 -15.78
N LYS A 470 -13.89 -20.85 -16.99
CA LYS A 470 -14.06 -21.70 -18.19
C LYS A 470 -13.35 -23.05 -18.07
N HIS A 471 -12.30 -23.12 -17.28
CA HIS A 471 -11.51 -24.33 -17.08
C HIS A 471 -11.88 -25.10 -15.81
N LEU A 472 -12.86 -24.65 -15.04
CA LEU A 472 -13.36 -25.43 -13.92
C LEU A 472 -14.00 -26.73 -14.44
N PRO A 473 -13.65 -27.87 -13.87
CA PRO A 473 -14.34 -29.12 -14.18
C PRO A 473 -15.85 -28.97 -13.95
N ASN A 474 -16.64 -29.39 -14.92
CA ASN A 474 -18.07 -29.59 -14.73
C ASN A 474 -18.24 -30.81 -13.85
N LEU A 475 -18.51 -30.64 -12.57
CA LEU A 475 -18.77 -31.67 -11.56
C LEU A 475 -20.24 -31.73 -11.23
#